data_4343dc7c85c6bd4018089440e3ea8888
#
_entry.id   4343dc7c85c6bd4018089440e3ea8888
#
_cell.length_a   1.000
_cell.length_b   1.000
_cell.length_c   1.000
_cell.angle_alpha   90.00
_cell.angle_beta   90.00
_cell.angle_gamma   90.00
#
_symmetry.space_group_name_H-M   'P 1'
#
loop_
_entity.id
_entity.type
_entity.pdbx_description
1 polymer ?
#
loop_
_entity_poly.entity_id
_entity_poly.type
_entity_poly.pdbx_seq_one_letter_code
_entity_poly.pdbx_strand_id
1 'polypeptide(L)'
;PETATLSWTGAVAIVTLVAGGLGWIGSLGEGLRAMFGVRKHPGNIVVAKARDLVVLGLLGVALLVSATLTSAVGAAAAWSAQHLGLGEHPWLVGIAGVLVSLLVDMAIMVVLLRVLTGLKLPWPVVRAGALIGGGAMTLLKLVGAQLVTRATSNPVFGSLVVVVGLLFWLNLMAKVVLLSAAWAAGDLDDS
;
A
#
# COMPACT_ATOMS: atom_id res chain seq x y z
N PRO A 1 -33.72 19.43 -4.91
CA PRO A 1 -32.61 20.17 -4.24
C PRO A 1 -31.60 19.24 -3.56
N GLU A 2 -32.02 18.15 -2.93
CA GLU A 2 -31.14 17.23 -2.19
C GLU A 2 -30.13 16.49 -3.08
N THR A 3 -30.51 16.09 -4.27
CA THR A 3 -29.59 15.40 -5.20
C THR A 3 -28.45 16.29 -5.69
N ALA A 4 -28.69 17.61 -5.81
CA ALA A 4 -27.68 18.57 -6.23
C ALA A 4 -26.65 18.83 -5.11
N THR A 5 -27.10 18.92 -3.85
CA THR A 5 -26.19 19.08 -2.69
C THR A 5 -25.35 17.84 -2.46
N LEU A 6 -25.92 16.65 -2.60
CA LEU A 6 -25.18 15.38 -2.54
C LEU A 6 -24.12 15.28 -3.63
N SER A 7 -24.42 15.73 -4.87
CA SER A 7 -23.46 15.71 -5.98
C SER A 7 -22.31 16.70 -5.77
N TRP A 8 -22.57 17.91 -5.24
CA TRP A 8 -21.53 18.88 -4.91
C TRP A 8 -20.62 18.42 -3.79
N THR A 9 -21.20 17.89 -2.72
CA THR A 9 -20.42 17.33 -1.59
C THR A 9 -19.57 16.18 -2.05
N GLY A 10 -20.09 15.29 -2.89
CA GLY A 10 -19.35 14.20 -3.51
C GLY A 10 -18.20 14.69 -4.38
N ALA A 11 -18.43 15.69 -5.22
CA ALA A 11 -17.39 16.27 -6.06
C ALA A 11 -16.26 16.90 -5.24
N VAL A 12 -16.60 17.69 -4.22
CA VAL A 12 -15.63 18.30 -3.30
C VAL A 12 -14.83 17.24 -2.56
N ALA A 13 -15.49 16.18 -2.07
CA ALA A 13 -14.83 15.08 -1.39
C ALA A 13 -13.81 14.36 -2.31
N ILE A 14 -14.19 14.09 -3.56
CA ILE A 14 -13.29 13.45 -4.55
C ILE A 14 -12.09 14.36 -4.84
N VAL A 15 -12.31 15.65 -5.10
CA VAL A 15 -11.23 16.61 -5.37
C VAL A 15 -10.27 16.69 -4.18
N THR A 16 -10.79 16.77 -2.97
CA THR A 16 -10.00 16.83 -1.74
C THR A 16 -9.20 15.54 -1.53
N LEU A 17 -9.82 14.39 -1.78
CA LEU A 17 -9.15 13.08 -1.68
C LEU A 17 -8.02 12.95 -2.69
N VAL A 18 -8.25 13.34 -3.94
CA VAL A 18 -7.23 13.30 -5.00
C VAL A 18 -6.10 14.29 -4.70
N ALA A 19 -6.42 15.51 -4.29
CA ALA A 19 -5.41 16.52 -3.94
C ALA A 19 -4.55 16.09 -2.74
N GLY A 20 -5.18 15.56 -1.69
CA GLY A 20 -4.49 15.02 -0.51
C GLY A 20 -3.64 13.81 -0.86
N GLY A 21 -4.16 12.89 -1.67
CA GLY A 21 -3.43 11.72 -2.16
C GLY A 21 -2.20 12.09 -2.99
N LEU A 22 -2.34 13.05 -3.93
CA LEU A 22 -1.22 13.56 -4.71
C LEU A 22 -0.16 14.25 -3.85
N GLY A 23 -0.57 14.99 -2.82
CA GLY A 23 0.35 15.61 -1.84
C GLY A 23 1.13 14.55 -1.08
N TRP A 24 0.46 13.53 -0.58
CA TRP A 24 1.08 12.44 0.16
C TRP A 24 2.04 11.62 -0.71
N ILE A 25 1.64 11.25 -1.93
CA ILE A 25 2.49 10.52 -2.90
C ILE A 25 3.70 11.35 -3.29
N GLY A 26 3.53 12.67 -3.53
CA GLY A 26 4.63 13.56 -3.82
C GLY A 26 5.66 13.59 -2.70
N SER A 27 5.22 13.75 -1.45
CA SER A 27 6.09 13.73 -0.27
C SER A 27 6.80 12.39 -0.08
N LEU A 28 6.10 11.28 -0.30
CA LEU A 28 6.69 9.94 -0.24
C LEU A 28 7.75 9.77 -1.33
N GLY A 29 7.49 10.24 -2.55
CA GLY A 29 8.45 10.21 -3.66
C GLY A 29 9.70 11.07 -3.39
N GLU A 30 9.55 12.21 -2.73
CA GLU A 30 10.68 13.03 -2.29
C GLU A 30 11.51 12.32 -1.23
N GLY A 31 10.85 11.71 -0.24
CA GLY A 31 11.53 10.90 0.78
C GLY A 31 12.29 9.72 0.17
N LEU A 32 11.67 8.98 -0.74
CA LEU A 32 12.33 7.87 -1.44
C LEU A 32 13.56 8.33 -2.22
N ARG A 33 13.47 9.43 -2.98
CA ARG A 33 14.62 9.99 -3.71
C ARG A 33 15.75 10.41 -2.78
N ALA A 34 15.40 10.98 -1.62
CA ALA A 34 16.39 11.37 -0.61
C ALA A 34 17.17 10.15 -0.08
N MET A 35 16.55 8.98 0.06
CA MET A 35 17.23 7.74 0.45
C MET A 35 18.29 7.30 -0.57
N PHE A 36 18.08 7.61 -1.87
CA PHE A 36 19.05 7.37 -2.94
C PHE A 36 19.98 8.57 -3.20
N GLY A 37 20.11 9.51 -2.26
CA GLY A 37 21.00 10.70 -2.35
C GLY A 37 20.53 11.77 -3.32
N VAL A 38 19.35 11.66 -3.93
CA VAL A 38 18.83 12.59 -4.94
C VAL A 38 17.91 13.62 -4.27
N ARG A 39 18.41 14.84 -4.04
CA ARG A 39 17.66 15.92 -3.37
C ARG A 39 16.84 16.80 -4.32
N LYS A 40 17.09 16.75 -5.62
CA LYS A 40 16.38 17.58 -6.61
C LYS A 40 15.45 16.72 -7.47
N HIS A 41 14.30 17.29 -7.87
CA HIS A 41 13.40 16.67 -8.84
C HIS A 41 14.17 16.46 -10.16
N PRO A 42 14.30 15.23 -10.66
CA PRO A 42 14.85 15.03 -12.00
C PRO A 42 13.79 15.44 -13.02
N GLY A 43 13.84 16.67 -13.52
CA GLY A 43 13.04 17.10 -14.66
C GLY A 43 11.93 18.12 -14.36
N ASN A 44 10.99 18.27 -15.28
CA ASN A 44 9.91 19.23 -15.26
C ASN A 44 8.86 18.86 -14.17
N ILE A 45 8.37 19.88 -13.43
CA ILE A 45 7.34 19.73 -12.39
C ILE A 45 6.06 19.08 -12.94
N VAL A 46 5.70 19.36 -14.20
CA VAL A 46 4.53 18.76 -14.87
C VAL A 46 4.70 17.23 -15.00
N VAL A 47 5.89 16.78 -15.39
CA VAL A 47 6.20 15.34 -15.51
C VAL A 47 6.20 14.68 -14.13
N ALA A 48 6.68 15.37 -13.09
CA ALA A 48 6.63 14.85 -11.73
C ALA A 48 5.19 14.66 -11.25
N LYS A 49 4.32 15.66 -11.45
CA LYS A 49 2.90 15.56 -11.08
C LYS A 49 2.13 14.53 -11.88
N ALA A 50 2.42 14.40 -13.18
CA ALA A 50 1.85 13.33 -14.01
C ALA A 50 2.25 11.93 -13.49
N ARG A 51 3.51 11.77 -13.05
CA ARG A 51 4.00 10.53 -12.42
C ARG A 51 3.28 10.23 -11.10
N ASP A 52 3.13 11.24 -10.23
CA ASP A 52 2.41 11.09 -8.97
C ASP A 52 0.96 10.63 -9.22
N LEU A 53 0.30 11.18 -10.25
CA LEU A 53 -1.06 10.79 -10.65
C LEU A 53 -1.10 9.34 -11.18
N VAL A 54 -0.13 8.95 -12.00
CA VAL A 54 -0.02 7.55 -12.48
C VAL A 54 0.18 6.59 -11.31
N VAL A 55 1.05 6.92 -10.36
CA VAL A 55 1.27 6.08 -9.17
C VAL A 55 0.02 6.01 -8.32
N LEU A 56 -0.69 7.13 -8.11
CA LEU A 56 -1.96 7.14 -7.39
C LEU A 56 -3.00 6.23 -8.07
N GLY A 57 -3.11 6.30 -9.39
CA GLY A 57 -3.98 5.43 -10.18
C GLY A 57 -3.58 3.95 -10.08
N LEU A 58 -2.30 3.63 -10.20
CA LEU A 58 -1.79 2.26 -10.04
C LEU A 58 -2.04 1.71 -8.64
N LEU A 59 -1.87 2.52 -7.59
CA LEU A 59 -2.20 2.12 -6.23
C LEU A 59 -3.71 1.88 -6.06
N GLY A 60 -4.55 2.73 -6.65
CA GLY A 60 -5.99 2.53 -6.67
C GLY A 60 -6.38 1.21 -7.36
N VAL A 61 -5.81 0.93 -8.53
CA VAL A 61 -6.01 -0.35 -9.23
C VAL A 61 -5.50 -1.51 -8.40
N ALA A 62 -4.32 -1.40 -7.77
CA ALA A 62 -3.77 -2.45 -6.90
C ALA A 62 -4.69 -2.76 -5.72
N LEU A 63 -5.32 -1.74 -5.12
CA LEU A 63 -6.31 -1.94 -4.06
C LEU A 63 -7.57 -2.67 -4.56
N LEU A 64 -8.09 -2.31 -5.72
CA LEU A 64 -9.23 -3.00 -6.34
C LEU A 64 -8.89 -4.46 -6.65
N VAL A 65 -7.74 -4.71 -7.26
CA VAL A 65 -7.24 -6.07 -7.54
C VAL A 65 -7.06 -6.85 -6.24
N SER A 66 -6.49 -6.25 -5.20
CA SER A 66 -6.34 -6.89 -3.90
C SER A 66 -7.69 -7.28 -3.28
N ALA A 67 -8.69 -6.38 -3.35
CA ALA A 67 -10.03 -6.65 -2.84
C ALA A 67 -10.72 -7.79 -3.61
N THR A 68 -10.63 -7.78 -4.95
CA THR A 68 -11.22 -8.85 -5.79
C THR A 68 -10.52 -10.20 -5.58
N LEU A 69 -9.19 -10.21 -5.46
CA LEU A 69 -8.42 -11.43 -5.14
C LEU A 69 -8.80 -11.99 -3.76
N THR A 70 -8.95 -11.14 -2.75
CA THR A 70 -9.37 -11.57 -1.42
C THR A 70 -10.76 -12.21 -1.46
N SER A 71 -11.70 -11.62 -2.19
CA SER A 71 -13.03 -12.18 -2.39
C SER A 71 -13.00 -13.51 -3.16
N ALA A 72 -12.18 -13.61 -4.20
CA ALA A 72 -12.01 -14.84 -5.00
C ALA A 72 -11.38 -15.97 -4.18
N VAL A 73 -10.37 -15.67 -3.36
CA VAL A 73 -9.75 -16.66 -2.44
C VAL A 73 -10.77 -17.13 -1.42
N GLY A 74 -11.58 -16.22 -0.85
CA GLY A 74 -12.67 -16.59 0.07
C GLY A 74 -13.73 -17.49 -0.58
N ALA A 75 -14.17 -17.18 -1.80
CA ALA A 75 -15.11 -17.98 -2.56
C ALA A 75 -14.53 -19.37 -2.92
N ALA A 76 -13.27 -19.42 -3.37
CA ALA A 76 -12.58 -20.68 -3.67
C ALA A 76 -12.43 -21.55 -2.42
N ALA A 77 -12.16 -20.95 -1.27
CA ALA A 77 -12.10 -21.62 0.01
C ALA A 77 -13.43 -22.25 0.40
N ALA A 78 -14.52 -21.48 0.30
CA ALA A 78 -15.87 -21.98 0.60
C ALA A 78 -16.27 -23.12 -0.35
N TRP A 79 -15.98 -22.98 -1.64
CA TRP A 79 -16.24 -24.02 -2.64
C TRP A 79 -15.43 -25.30 -2.38
N SER A 80 -14.14 -25.17 -2.07
CA SER A 80 -13.27 -26.32 -1.78
C SER A 80 -13.67 -27.03 -0.48
N ALA A 81 -14.11 -26.29 0.53
CA ALA A 81 -14.65 -26.86 1.77
C ALA A 81 -15.90 -27.71 1.51
N GLN A 82 -16.79 -27.25 0.62
CA GLN A 82 -18.05 -27.92 0.31
C GLN A 82 -17.88 -29.16 -0.60
N HIS A 83 -16.95 -29.13 -1.57
CA HIS A 83 -16.87 -30.14 -2.63
C HIS A 83 -15.69 -31.11 -2.49
N LEU A 84 -14.60 -30.70 -1.83
CA LEU A 84 -13.37 -31.49 -1.72
C LEU A 84 -13.08 -31.99 -0.29
N GLY A 85 -13.96 -31.72 0.67
CA GLY A 85 -13.74 -32.12 2.06
C GLY A 85 -12.55 -31.39 2.74
N LEU A 86 -12.01 -30.36 2.08
CA LEU A 86 -10.87 -29.56 2.59
C LEU A 86 -11.27 -28.58 3.70
N GLY A 87 -12.52 -28.60 4.14
CA GLY A 87 -13.00 -27.81 5.27
C GLY A 87 -12.23 -28.05 6.58
N GLU A 88 -11.51 -29.17 6.65
CA GLU A 88 -10.66 -29.50 7.80
C GLU A 88 -9.30 -28.78 7.81
N HIS A 89 -8.96 -28.04 6.73
CA HIS A 89 -7.64 -27.37 6.60
C HIS A 89 -7.74 -25.85 6.32
N PRO A 90 -8.38 -25.06 7.20
CA PRO A 90 -8.52 -23.61 7.01
C PRO A 90 -7.16 -22.86 6.95
N TRP A 91 -6.10 -23.47 7.46
CA TRP A 91 -4.74 -22.92 7.43
C TRP A 91 -4.17 -22.82 6.00
N LEU A 92 -4.51 -23.74 5.08
CA LEU A 92 -4.09 -23.69 3.67
C LEU A 92 -4.60 -22.43 2.99
N VAL A 93 -5.86 -22.08 3.22
CA VAL A 93 -6.49 -20.87 2.69
C VAL A 93 -5.84 -19.62 3.28
N GLY A 94 -5.53 -19.65 4.59
CA GLY A 94 -4.80 -18.59 5.26
C GLY A 94 -3.42 -18.33 4.64
N ILE A 95 -2.65 -19.39 4.40
CA ILE A 95 -1.33 -19.29 3.74
C ILE A 95 -1.46 -18.73 2.32
N ALA A 96 -2.40 -19.24 1.52
CA ALA A 96 -2.64 -18.72 0.17
C ALA A 96 -2.98 -17.24 0.17
N GLY A 97 -3.81 -16.77 1.09
CA GLY A 97 -4.15 -15.36 1.27
C GLY A 97 -2.93 -14.50 1.63
N VAL A 98 -2.07 -14.98 2.53
CA VAL A 98 -0.83 -14.28 2.91
C VAL A 98 0.14 -14.20 1.72
N LEU A 99 0.31 -15.27 0.95
CA LEU A 99 1.16 -15.28 -0.24
C LEU A 99 0.67 -14.31 -1.31
N VAL A 100 -0.63 -14.27 -1.57
CA VAL A 100 -1.23 -13.31 -2.50
C VAL A 100 -1.00 -11.87 -2.00
N SER A 101 -1.23 -11.61 -0.71
CA SER A 101 -0.97 -10.28 -0.11
C SER A 101 0.50 -9.89 -0.27
N LEU A 102 1.43 -10.80 0.00
CA LEU A 102 2.86 -10.56 -0.17
C LEU A 102 3.23 -10.20 -1.61
N LEU A 103 2.71 -10.93 -2.60
CA LEU A 103 2.96 -10.64 -4.01
C LEU A 103 2.44 -9.26 -4.42
N VAL A 104 1.24 -8.89 -3.96
CA VAL A 104 0.68 -7.55 -4.21
C VAL A 104 1.53 -6.46 -3.55
N ASP A 105 1.94 -6.67 -2.30
CA ASP A 105 2.80 -5.70 -1.58
C ASP A 105 4.17 -5.54 -2.25
N MET A 106 4.76 -6.63 -2.74
CA MET A 106 6.00 -6.58 -3.52
C MET A 106 5.82 -5.82 -4.84
N ALA A 107 4.70 -6.02 -5.54
CA ALA A 107 4.38 -5.28 -6.77
C ALA A 107 4.22 -3.78 -6.48
N ILE A 108 3.53 -3.41 -5.40
CA ILE A 108 3.42 -2.02 -4.95
C ILE A 108 4.81 -1.43 -4.67
N MET A 109 5.68 -2.15 -3.97
CA MET A 109 7.05 -1.69 -3.70
C MET A 109 7.87 -1.48 -4.98
N VAL A 110 7.73 -2.37 -5.98
CA VAL A 110 8.37 -2.17 -7.30
C VAL A 110 7.88 -0.89 -7.96
N VAL A 111 6.56 -0.62 -7.94
CA VAL A 111 5.98 0.61 -8.48
C VAL A 111 6.52 1.84 -7.74
N LEU A 112 6.56 1.82 -6.42
CA LEU A 112 7.09 2.93 -5.61
C LEU A 112 8.56 3.17 -5.91
N LEU A 113 9.39 2.12 -5.95
CA LEU A 113 10.83 2.25 -6.18
C LEU A 113 11.18 2.63 -7.61
N ARG A 114 10.47 2.15 -8.62
CA ARG A 114 10.78 2.44 -10.04
C ARG A 114 10.02 3.62 -10.61
N VAL A 115 8.71 3.65 -10.38
CA VAL A 115 7.84 4.65 -11.01
C VAL A 115 7.86 5.93 -10.21
N LEU A 116 7.65 5.86 -8.89
CA LEU A 116 7.53 7.06 -8.06
C LEU A 116 8.87 7.81 -7.91
N THR A 117 9.99 7.10 -7.72
CA THR A 117 11.31 7.76 -7.68
C THR A 117 11.70 8.34 -9.03
N GLY A 118 11.32 7.69 -10.13
CA GLY A 118 11.75 8.01 -11.47
C GLY A 118 13.24 7.82 -11.73
N LEU A 119 13.92 7.11 -10.84
CA LEU A 119 15.33 6.76 -10.97
C LEU A 119 15.47 5.46 -11.75
N LYS A 120 16.56 5.36 -12.53
CA LYS A 120 16.91 4.12 -13.24
C LYS A 120 17.67 3.19 -12.31
N LEU A 121 16.98 2.68 -11.27
CA LEU A 121 17.58 1.76 -10.31
C LEU A 121 17.89 0.41 -10.95
N PRO A 122 19.05 -0.22 -10.62
CA PRO A 122 19.37 -1.57 -11.02
C PRO A 122 18.33 -2.57 -10.51
N TRP A 123 18.04 -3.60 -11.29
CA TRP A 123 17.02 -4.59 -10.93
C TRP A 123 17.30 -5.33 -9.60
N PRO A 124 18.55 -5.69 -9.25
CA PRO A 124 18.85 -6.29 -7.95
C PRO A 124 18.39 -5.44 -6.77
N VAL A 125 18.65 -4.12 -6.82
CA VAL A 125 18.24 -3.15 -5.79
C VAL A 125 16.72 -3.07 -5.65
N VAL A 126 16.01 -3.02 -6.78
CA VAL A 126 14.54 -3.00 -6.79
C VAL A 126 13.97 -4.29 -6.20
N ARG A 127 14.54 -5.45 -6.53
CA ARG A 127 14.09 -6.74 -5.97
C ARG A 127 14.33 -6.82 -4.47
N ALA A 128 15.51 -6.42 -4.00
CA ALA A 128 15.84 -6.41 -2.58
C ALA A 128 14.88 -5.49 -1.79
N GLY A 129 14.67 -4.25 -2.25
CA GLY A 129 13.72 -3.33 -1.66
C GLY A 129 12.26 -3.82 -1.71
N ALA A 130 11.86 -4.50 -2.80
CA ALA A 130 10.52 -5.06 -2.93
C ALA A 130 10.30 -6.26 -1.99
N LEU A 131 11.29 -7.13 -1.83
CA LEU A 131 11.22 -8.27 -0.90
C LEU A 131 11.10 -7.79 0.55
N ILE A 132 11.99 -6.91 0.97
CA ILE A 132 12.01 -6.38 2.34
C ILE A 132 10.76 -5.54 2.61
N GLY A 133 10.46 -4.60 1.71
CA GLY A 133 9.30 -3.71 1.86
C GLY A 133 7.98 -4.45 1.77
N GLY A 134 7.82 -5.37 0.81
CA GLY A 134 6.64 -6.20 0.67
C GLY A 134 6.45 -7.13 1.87
N GLY A 135 7.52 -7.78 2.33
CA GLY A 135 7.48 -8.61 3.54
C GLY A 135 7.11 -7.83 4.79
N ALA A 136 7.73 -6.67 5.00
CA ALA A 136 7.43 -5.80 6.13
C ALA A 136 6.00 -5.23 6.08
N MET A 137 5.49 -4.88 4.89
CA MET A 137 4.09 -4.45 4.68
C MET A 137 3.09 -5.56 5.01
N THR A 138 3.35 -6.77 4.51
CA THR A 138 2.50 -7.93 4.81
C THR A 138 2.49 -8.22 6.31
N LEU A 139 3.67 -8.21 6.96
CA LEU A 139 3.77 -8.40 8.41
C LEU A 139 3.01 -7.30 9.17
N LEU A 140 3.17 -6.05 8.76
CA LEU A 140 2.47 -4.91 9.36
C LEU A 140 0.95 -5.08 9.26
N LYS A 141 0.42 -5.54 8.11
CA LYS A 141 -1.00 -5.83 7.93
C LYS A 141 -1.49 -6.94 8.87
N LEU A 142 -0.73 -8.01 9.02
CA LEU A 142 -1.08 -9.10 9.94
C LEU A 142 -1.16 -8.62 11.39
N VAL A 143 -0.18 -7.85 11.84
CA VAL A 143 -0.18 -7.24 13.18
C VAL A 143 -1.34 -6.25 13.33
N GLY A 144 -1.56 -5.41 12.31
CA GLY A 144 -2.66 -4.42 12.32
C GLY A 144 -4.03 -5.06 12.39
N ALA A 145 -4.27 -6.15 11.65
CA ALA A 145 -5.53 -6.89 11.72
C ALA A 145 -5.81 -7.41 13.12
N GLN A 146 -4.80 -7.92 13.82
CA GLN A 146 -4.89 -8.37 15.21
C GLN A 146 -5.23 -7.22 16.18
N LEU A 147 -4.61 -6.05 15.98
CA LEU A 147 -4.85 -4.86 16.80
C LEU A 147 -6.28 -4.33 16.60
N VAL A 148 -6.75 -4.25 15.35
CA VAL A 148 -8.13 -3.81 15.04
C VAL A 148 -9.14 -4.74 15.67
N THR A 149 -8.97 -6.05 15.57
CA THR A 149 -9.88 -7.03 16.17
C THR A 149 -10.00 -6.84 17.70
N ARG A 150 -8.88 -6.51 18.36
CA ARG A 150 -8.89 -6.24 19.82
C ARG A 150 -9.47 -4.87 20.17
N ALA A 151 -9.28 -3.85 19.33
CA ALA A 151 -9.75 -2.49 19.59
C ALA A 151 -11.27 -2.34 19.41
N THR A 152 -11.89 -3.08 18.50
CA THR A 152 -13.33 -3.03 18.22
C THR A 152 -14.20 -3.62 19.34
N SER A 153 -13.60 -4.29 20.32
CA SER A 153 -14.31 -4.81 21.50
C SER A 153 -14.76 -3.72 22.50
N ASN A 154 -14.34 -2.45 22.32
CA ASN A 154 -14.63 -1.36 23.25
C ASN A 154 -15.32 -0.18 22.54
N PRO A 155 -16.68 -0.07 22.61
CA PRO A 155 -17.46 0.87 21.79
C PRO A 155 -17.28 2.35 22.15
N VAL A 156 -16.76 2.67 23.34
CA VAL A 156 -16.69 4.05 23.87
C VAL A 156 -15.63 4.91 23.16
N PHE A 157 -14.60 4.31 22.59
CA PHE A 157 -13.48 5.03 21.95
C PHE A 157 -13.43 4.87 20.42
N GLY A 158 -14.45 4.26 19.80
CA GLY A 158 -14.41 3.78 18.42
C GLY A 158 -13.96 4.81 17.37
N SER A 159 -14.56 6.01 17.35
CA SER A 159 -14.26 7.00 16.29
C SER A 159 -12.88 7.65 16.45
N LEU A 160 -12.48 7.98 17.68
CA LEU A 160 -11.17 8.60 17.93
C LEU A 160 -10.02 7.61 17.69
N VAL A 161 -10.20 6.36 18.12
CA VAL A 161 -9.22 5.28 17.89
C VAL A 161 -9.05 5.00 16.40
N VAL A 162 -10.12 5.05 15.61
CA VAL A 162 -10.03 4.86 14.15
C VAL A 162 -9.20 5.96 13.49
N VAL A 163 -9.44 7.25 13.81
CA VAL A 163 -8.71 8.36 13.20
C VAL A 163 -7.24 8.34 13.61
N VAL A 164 -6.96 8.24 14.91
CA VAL A 164 -5.58 8.21 15.43
C VAL A 164 -4.86 6.94 14.95
N GLY A 165 -5.54 5.80 14.95
CA GLY A 165 -5.03 4.53 14.47
C GLY A 165 -4.69 4.59 12.98
N LEU A 166 -5.53 5.21 12.15
CA LEU A 166 -5.27 5.40 10.72
C LEU A 166 -4.04 6.28 10.47
N LEU A 167 -3.92 7.40 11.18
CA LEU A 167 -2.75 8.28 11.05
C LEU A 167 -1.46 7.57 11.47
N PHE A 168 -1.51 6.84 12.58
CA PHE A 168 -0.39 6.03 13.06
C PHE A 168 -0.02 4.94 12.03
N TRP A 169 -1.03 4.28 11.45
CA TRP A 169 -0.87 3.26 10.43
C TRP A 169 -0.20 3.79 9.16
N LEU A 170 -0.67 4.93 8.64
CA LEU A 170 -0.08 5.59 7.48
C LEU A 170 1.38 6.01 7.75
N ASN A 171 1.67 6.47 8.95
CA ASN A 171 3.04 6.80 9.36
C ASN A 171 3.94 5.56 9.40
N LEU A 172 3.45 4.44 9.93
CA LEU A 172 4.20 3.18 9.93
C LEU A 172 4.45 2.67 8.51
N MET A 173 3.44 2.71 7.64
CA MET A 173 3.60 2.33 6.23
C MET A 173 4.66 3.18 5.53
N ALA A 174 4.62 4.50 5.71
CA ALA A 174 5.63 5.39 5.14
C ALA A 174 7.05 5.05 5.64
N LYS A 175 7.20 4.78 6.94
CA LYS A 175 8.49 4.36 7.52
C LYS A 175 8.99 3.04 6.95
N VAL A 176 8.12 2.05 6.78
CA VAL A 176 8.49 0.75 6.18
C VAL A 176 8.99 0.95 4.75
N VAL A 177 8.29 1.76 3.95
CA VAL A 177 8.70 2.06 2.57
C VAL A 177 10.06 2.77 2.53
N LEU A 178 10.25 3.79 3.37
CA LEU A 178 11.51 4.53 3.42
C LEU A 178 12.68 3.69 3.93
N LEU A 179 12.47 2.86 4.97
CA LEU A 179 13.49 1.94 5.49
C LEU A 179 13.90 0.91 4.44
N SER A 180 12.94 0.36 3.70
CA SER A 180 13.20 -0.60 2.61
C SER A 180 14.02 0.03 1.50
N ALA A 181 13.73 1.30 1.16
CA ALA A 181 14.48 2.06 0.18
C ALA A 181 15.89 2.39 0.67
N ALA A 182 16.04 2.79 1.93
CA ALA A 182 17.33 3.08 2.55
C ALA A 182 18.24 1.84 2.58
N TRP A 183 17.66 0.69 2.91
CA TRP A 183 18.40 -0.58 2.90
C TRP A 183 18.82 -0.97 1.48
N ALA A 184 17.90 -0.84 0.52
CA ALA A 184 18.20 -1.10 -0.89
C ALA A 184 19.23 -0.12 -1.48
N ALA A 185 19.30 1.11 -0.95
CA ALA A 185 20.30 2.10 -1.36
C ALA A 185 21.70 1.76 -0.82
N GLY A 186 21.80 1.22 0.41
CA GLY A 186 23.07 0.80 1.00
C GLY A 186 23.76 -0.31 0.19
N ASP A 187 23.00 -1.18 -0.47
CA ASP A 187 23.53 -2.23 -1.35
C ASP A 187 24.17 -1.67 -2.65
N LEU A 188 23.94 -0.39 -2.98
CA LEU A 188 24.57 0.30 -4.10
C LEU A 188 25.97 0.82 -3.77
N ASP A 189 26.25 1.15 -2.51
CA ASP A 189 27.54 1.69 -2.07
C ASP A 189 28.59 0.57 -1.89
N ASP A 190 28.12 -0.68 -1.74
CA ASP A 190 28.98 -1.87 -1.56
C ASP A 190 29.29 -2.61 -2.89
N SER A 191 28.75 -2.15 -4.03
CA SER A 191 28.91 -2.78 -5.36
C SER A 191 29.75 -1.91 -6.30
#